data_bc4c6953897403ce0b0828158be68b16
#
_entry.id   bc4c6953897403ce0b0828158be68b16
#
_cell.length_a   1.000
_cell.length_b   1.000
_cell.length_c   1.000
_cell.angle_alpha   90.00
_cell.angle_beta   90.00
_cell.angle_gamma   90.00
#
_symmetry.space_group_name_H-M   'P 1'
#
loop_
_entity.id
_entity.type
_entity.pdbx_description
1 polymer ?
#
loop_
_entity_poly.entity_id
_entity_poly.type
_entity_poly.pdbx_seq_one_letter_code
_entity_poly.pdbx_strand_id
1 'polypeptide(L)'
;MSVSASPLAVSSIVTTLRAAGCVFAEDEAELIVSTAADHAELAAMVERRVAGLPLEHVLGWAEFSGLRIAVDPGVFVPRRRTEFLVRQAAALAGPEAVVVDLCCGSGALGAALAATLDRVELHAADVEPAAVRCARRNVGDAGRVYEGDLFAPLPGSLRGRVEILLANVPYVPTEDVELLPPEARIHEPRVALDGGRDGLDVLRRVTAEAPRWLAPGGHLLVETSERQAARAEETVARSGLIPRVVTSDELYATVVIATRPEPSGN
;
A
#
# COMPACT_ATOMS: atom_id res chain seq x y z
N MET A 1 25.42 8.88 -11.95
CA MET A 1 25.64 10.34 -12.13
C MET A 1 24.35 10.86 -12.72
N SER A 2 23.63 11.75 -12.01
CA SER A 2 22.37 12.33 -12.53
C SER A 2 22.64 13.22 -13.74
N VAL A 3 21.67 13.25 -14.68
CA VAL A 3 21.75 14.14 -15.85
C VAL A 3 21.70 15.58 -15.39
N SER A 4 22.74 16.37 -15.73
CA SER A 4 22.70 17.82 -15.54
C SER A 4 21.90 18.42 -16.72
N ALA A 5 20.58 18.48 -16.59
CA ALA A 5 19.74 19.16 -17.58
C ALA A 5 19.89 20.68 -17.44
N SER A 6 20.03 21.38 -18.56
CA SER A 6 20.02 22.85 -18.52
C SER A 6 18.65 23.37 -18.09
N PRO A 7 18.55 24.57 -17.48
CA PRO A 7 17.26 25.17 -17.12
C PRO A 7 16.26 25.26 -18.28
N LEU A 8 16.74 25.46 -19.50
CA LEU A 8 15.92 25.48 -20.70
C LEU A 8 15.35 24.08 -21.04
N ALA A 9 16.12 23.02 -20.83
CA ALA A 9 15.67 21.65 -21.03
C ALA A 9 14.59 21.29 -20.01
N VAL A 10 14.75 21.63 -18.73
CA VAL A 10 13.73 21.41 -17.69
C VAL A 10 12.44 22.16 -18.03
N SER A 11 12.51 23.43 -18.44
CA SER A 11 11.34 24.21 -18.85
C SER A 11 10.59 23.60 -20.03
N SER A 12 11.31 22.99 -20.99
CA SER A 12 10.69 22.26 -22.10
C SER A 12 9.96 21.01 -21.63
N ILE A 13 10.54 20.24 -20.70
CA ILE A 13 9.92 19.05 -20.10
C ILE A 13 8.63 19.46 -19.38
N VAL A 14 8.69 20.49 -18.51
CA VAL A 14 7.49 21.02 -17.81
C VAL A 14 6.38 21.38 -18.80
N THR A 15 6.73 22.08 -19.88
CA THR A 15 5.75 22.46 -20.92
C THR A 15 5.10 21.23 -21.55
N THR A 16 5.90 20.21 -21.84
CA THR A 16 5.45 18.95 -22.44
C THR A 16 4.51 18.17 -21.51
N LEU A 17 4.91 18.00 -20.23
CA LEU A 17 4.10 17.32 -19.22
C LEU A 17 2.79 18.06 -18.95
N ARG A 18 2.81 19.39 -18.88
CA ARG A 18 1.62 20.21 -18.70
C ARG A 18 0.65 20.09 -19.88
N ALA A 19 1.16 20.06 -21.10
CA ALA A 19 0.36 19.83 -22.30
C ALA A 19 -0.29 18.43 -22.33
N ALA A 20 0.34 17.44 -21.67
CA ALA A 20 -0.20 16.10 -21.49
C ALA A 20 -1.19 15.98 -20.32
N GLY A 21 -1.44 17.07 -19.57
CA GLY A 21 -2.41 17.10 -18.46
C GLY A 21 -1.82 16.84 -17.08
N CYS A 22 -0.49 16.78 -16.93
CA CYS A 22 0.14 16.65 -15.61
C CYS A 22 -0.07 17.93 -14.79
N VAL A 23 -0.74 17.81 -13.65
CA VAL A 23 -1.09 18.94 -12.78
C VAL A 23 0.15 19.48 -12.05
N PHE A 24 1.05 18.58 -11.64
CA PHE A 24 2.28 18.89 -10.91
C PHE A 24 3.52 18.81 -11.81
N ALA A 25 3.43 19.37 -13.03
CA ALA A 25 4.42 19.21 -14.08
C ALA A 25 5.84 19.66 -13.68
N GLU A 26 5.98 20.65 -12.80
CA GLU A 26 7.26 21.11 -12.27
C GLU A 26 7.93 20.06 -11.38
N ASP A 27 7.20 19.59 -10.38
CA ASP A 27 7.69 18.58 -9.43
C ASP A 27 7.99 17.25 -10.15
N GLU A 28 7.11 16.85 -11.07
CA GLU A 28 7.30 15.66 -11.89
C GLU A 28 8.55 15.78 -12.79
N ALA A 29 8.78 16.94 -13.41
CA ALA A 29 9.96 17.18 -14.23
C ALA A 29 11.26 17.09 -13.41
N GLU A 30 11.28 17.66 -12.19
CA GLU A 30 12.45 17.58 -11.28
C GLU A 30 12.74 16.13 -10.89
N LEU A 31 11.71 15.35 -10.55
CA LEU A 31 11.85 13.93 -10.19
C LEU A 31 12.37 13.12 -11.37
N ILE A 32 11.85 13.31 -12.56
CA ILE A 32 12.29 12.63 -13.78
C ILE A 32 13.75 12.97 -14.09
N VAL A 33 14.11 14.24 -14.09
CA VAL A 33 15.49 14.71 -14.35
C VAL A 33 16.47 14.16 -13.32
N SER A 34 16.09 14.18 -12.04
CA SER A 34 16.95 13.67 -10.96
C SER A 34 17.11 12.15 -10.95
N THR A 35 16.19 11.43 -11.56
CA THR A 35 16.17 9.96 -11.61
C THR A 35 16.89 9.42 -12.84
N ALA A 36 16.77 10.08 -14.00
CA ALA A 36 17.35 9.63 -15.25
C ALA A 36 18.89 9.52 -15.16
N ALA A 37 19.46 8.41 -15.63
CA ALA A 37 20.89 8.18 -15.65
C ALA A 37 21.58 8.92 -16.82
N ASP A 38 20.88 9.07 -17.96
CA ASP A 38 21.36 9.76 -19.15
C ASP A 38 20.21 10.44 -19.93
N HIS A 39 20.57 11.17 -21.01
CA HIS A 39 19.61 11.88 -21.84
C HIS A 39 18.64 10.97 -22.59
N ALA A 40 19.04 9.76 -22.95
CA ALA A 40 18.17 8.81 -23.66
C ALA A 40 17.11 8.27 -22.69
N GLU A 41 17.49 7.94 -21.46
CA GLU A 41 16.56 7.54 -20.41
C GLU A 41 15.63 8.68 -20.04
N LEU A 42 16.15 9.93 -19.91
CA LEU A 42 15.33 11.11 -19.66
C LEU A 42 14.23 11.28 -20.71
N ALA A 43 14.57 11.17 -21.99
CA ALA A 43 13.61 11.27 -23.07
C ALA A 43 12.56 10.14 -23.00
N ALA A 44 12.99 8.90 -22.76
CA ALA A 44 12.09 7.76 -22.63
C ALA A 44 11.16 7.86 -21.42
N MET A 45 11.64 8.43 -20.30
CA MET A 45 10.80 8.68 -19.10
C MET A 45 9.72 9.74 -19.40
N VAL A 46 10.08 10.85 -20.06
CA VAL A 46 9.13 11.88 -20.46
C VAL A 46 8.08 11.31 -21.42
N GLU A 47 8.49 10.52 -22.42
CA GLU A 47 7.57 9.87 -23.37
C GLU A 47 6.58 8.95 -22.64
N ARG A 48 7.05 8.11 -21.73
CA ARG A 48 6.18 7.22 -20.95
C ARG A 48 5.19 8.02 -20.09
N ARG A 49 5.64 9.11 -19.45
CA ARG A 49 4.77 9.95 -18.64
C ARG A 49 3.71 10.63 -19.48
N VAL A 50 4.07 11.17 -20.63
CA VAL A 50 3.15 11.77 -21.61
C VAL A 50 2.14 10.75 -22.16
N ALA A 51 2.54 9.49 -22.30
CA ALA A 51 1.67 8.38 -22.65
C ALA A 51 0.67 7.97 -21.55
N GLY A 52 0.74 8.60 -20.35
CA GLY A 52 -0.22 8.41 -19.26
C GLY A 52 0.17 7.37 -18.22
N LEU A 53 1.42 6.87 -18.22
CA LEU A 53 1.88 6.00 -17.15
C LEU A 53 1.95 6.76 -15.82
N PRO A 54 1.62 6.11 -14.67
CA PRO A 54 1.88 6.69 -13.36
C PRO A 54 3.33 7.14 -13.23
N LEU A 55 3.55 8.28 -12.59
CA LEU A 55 4.90 8.81 -12.38
C LEU A 55 5.82 7.79 -11.73
N GLU A 56 5.34 7.09 -10.71
CA GLU A 56 6.09 6.09 -9.95
C GLU A 56 6.51 4.89 -10.82
N HIS A 57 5.67 4.49 -11.77
CA HIS A 57 6.03 3.47 -12.76
C HIS A 57 7.08 3.97 -13.76
N VAL A 58 7.10 5.28 -14.03
CA VAL A 58 8.12 5.90 -14.88
C VAL A 58 9.45 5.99 -14.14
N LEU A 59 9.42 6.41 -12.88
CA LEU A 59 10.59 6.55 -12.00
C LEU A 59 11.14 5.18 -11.55
N GLY A 60 10.27 4.15 -11.45
CA GLY A 60 10.58 2.85 -10.86
C GLY A 60 10.54 2.84 -9.33
N TRP A 61 10.09 3.92 -8.69
CA TRP A 61 9.97 4.04 -7.23
C TRP A 61 8.91 5.07 -6.83
N ALA A 62 8.41 4.92 -5.59
CA ALA A 62 7.54 5.88 -4.92
C ALA A 62 8.17 6.31 -3.60
N GLU A 63 7.91 7.56 -3.18
CA GLU A 63 8.19 7.99 -1.81
C GLU A 63 7.03 7.55 -0.91
N PHE A 64 7.36 6.85 0.19
CA PHE A 64 6.39 6.41 1.16
C PHE A 64 7.00 6.36 2.56
N SER A 65 6.45 7.11 3.52
CA SER A 65 6.96 7.19 4.90
C SER A 65 8.46 7.53 4.97
N GLY A 66 8.95 8.39 4.10
CA GLY A 66 10.37 8.79 4.02
C GLY A 66 11.29 7.74 3.38
N LEU A 67 10.75 6.64 2.85
CA LEU A 67 11.50 5.61 2.14
C LEU A 67 11.30 5.73 0.63
N ARG A 68 12.31 5.33 -0.14
CA ARG A 68 12.16 5.03 -1.56
C ARG A 68 11.73 3.57 -1.71
N ILE A 69 10.48 3.36 -2.08
CA ILE A 69 9.90 2.05 -2.33
C ILE A 69 9.96 1.76 -3.84
N ALA A 70 10.65 0.72 -4.24
CA ALA A 70 10.64 0.28 -5.64
C ALA A 70 9.21 -0.09 -6.06
N VAL A 71 8.78 0.37 -7.24
CA VAL A 71 7.46 0.06 -7.80
C VAL A 71 7.62 -0.32 -9.26
N ASP A 72 7.32 -1.57 -9.59
CA ASP A 72 7.37 -2.06 -10.97
C ASP A 72 6.06 -1.71 -11.72
N PRO A 73 6.11 -1.58 -13.05
CA PRO A 73 4.90 -1.50 -13.85
C PRO A 73 3.94 -2.66 -13.54
N GLY A 74 2.65 -2.34 -13.39
CA GLY A 74 1.62 -3.31 -13.04
C GLY A 74 1.57 -3.68 -11.55
N VAL A 75 2.32 -3.01 -10.69
CA VAL A 75 2.19 -3.10 -9.22
C VAL A 75 1.44 -1.87 -8.72
N PHE A 76 0.57 -2.06 -7.73
CA PHE A 76 -0.17 -0.96 -7.11
C PHE A 76 0.79 0.07 -6.50
N VAL A 77 0.61 1.33 -6.85
CA VAL A 77 1.42 2.44 -6.32
C VAL A 77 1.00 2.74 -4.88
N PRO A 78 1.91 2.71 -3.89
CA PRO A 78 1.56 3.06 -2.52
C PRO A 78 1.10 4.52 -2.43
N ARG A 79 0.00 4.77 -1.72
CA ARG A 79 -0.62 6.10 -1.62
C ARG A 79 -0.19 6.80 -0.33
N ARG A 80 0.11 8.09 -0.42
CA ARG A 80 0.54 8.89 0.74
C ARG A 80 -0.46 8.82 1.91
N ARG A 81 -1.77 8.77 1.64
CA ARG A 81 -2.78 8.63 2.70
C ARG A 81 -2.60 7.35 3.52
N THR A 82 -2.09 6.27 2.92
CA THR A 82 -1.87 4.98 3.58
C THR A 82 -0.76 5.03 4.63
N GLU A 83 0.09 6.09 4.64
CA GLU A 83 1.05 6.34 5.73
C GLU A 83 0.35 6.49 7.08
N PHE A 84 -0.90 6.96 7.10
CA PHE A 84 -1.68 7.04 8.34
C PHE A 84 -1.90 5.65 8.96
N LEU A 85 -2.16 4.64 8.14
CA LEU A 85 -2.30 3.27 8.61
C LEU A 85 -0.98 2.77 9.25
N VAL A 86 0.18 3.06 8.64
CA VAL A 86 1.50 2.73 9.21
C VAL A 86 1.73 3.45 10.54
N ARG A 87 1.41 4.74 10.64
CA ARG A 87 1.52 5.52 11.90
C ARG A 87 0.66 4.91 13.01
N GLN A 88 -0.59 4.49 12.70
CA GLN A 88 -1.47 3.83 13.67
C GLN A 88 -0.92 2.46 14.10
N ALA A 89 -0.39 1.68 13.17
CA ALA A 89 0.21 0.40 13.45
C ALA A 89 1.45 0.52 14.36
N ALA A 90 2.34 1.47 14.06
CA ALA A 90 3.54 1.73 14.86
C ALA A 90 3.21 2.14 16.30
N ALA A 91 2.12 2.91 16.49
CA ALA A 91 1.66 3.33 17.82
C ALA A 91 1.07 2.18 18.66
N LEU A 92 0.66 1.07 18.03
CA LEU A 92 0.05 -0.09 18.67
C LEU A 92 1.02 -1.27 18.83
N ALA A 93 2.10 -1.29 18.05
CA ALA A 93 3.08 -2.38 18.05
C ALA A 93 3.88 -2.39 19.36
N GLY A 94 3.98 -3.57 19.97
CA GLY A 94 4.89 -3.83 21.06
C GLY A 94 6.34 -4.05 20.61
N PRO A 95 7.27 -4.19 21.55
CA PRO A 95 8.65 -4.58 21.23
C PRO A 95 8.68 -5.99 20.63
N GLU A 96 9.44 -6.17 19.53
CA GLU A 96 9.54 -7.46 18.81
C GLU A 96 8.20 -7.95 18.23
N ALA A 97 7.32 -7.02 17.84
CA ALA A 97 5.99 -7.35 17.33
C ALA A 97 6.03 -8.31 16.14
N VAL A 98 5.12 -9.28 16.13
CA VAL A 98 4.84 -10.12 14.96
C VAL A 98 3.87 -9.39 14.05
N VAL A 99 4.33 -9.00 12.87
CA VAL A 99 3.59 -8.20 11.88
C VAL A 99 3.28 -9.04 10.66
N VAL A 100 2.05 -8.98 10.20
CA VAL A 100 1.61 -9.53 8.91
C VAL A 100 1.07 -8.40 8.04
N ASP A 101 1.53 -8.31 6.80
CA ASP A 101 1.05 -7.37 5.76
C ASP A 101 0.38 -8.17 4.64
N LEU A 102 -0.97 -8.18 4.60
CA LEU A 102 -1.77 -8.84 3.57
C LEU A 102 -2.11 -7.90 2.43
N CYS A 103 -2.18 -8.44 1.21
CA CYS A 103 -2.31 -7.65 -0.01
C CYS A 103 -1.21 -6.60 -0.08
N CYS A 104 0.03 -7.03 0.19
CA CYS A 104 1.15 -6.14 0.48
C CYS A 104 1.59 -5.29 -0.72
N GLY A 105 1.17 -5.62 -1.95
CA GLY A 105 1.53 -4.89 -3.15
C GLY A 105 3.05 -4.79 -3.31
N SER A 106 3.58 -3.57 -3.32
CA SER A 106 5.02 -3.33 -3.34
C SER A 106 5.73 -3.66 -2.01
N GLY A 107 5.00 -4.03 -0.94
CA GLY A 107 5.55 -4.22 0.40
C GLY A 107 5.82 -2.92 1.16
N ALA A 108 5.28 -1.81 0.71
CA ALA A 108 5.54 -0.48 1.26
C ALA A 108 5.16 -0.35 2.75
N LEU A 109 4.00 -0.89 3.16
CA LEU A 109 3.51 -0.81 4.53
C LEU A 109 4.43 -1.60 5.47
N GLY A 110 4.70 -2.86 5.13
CA GLY A 110 5.58 -3.72 5.90
C GLY A 110 6.99 -3.14 6.02
N ALA A 111 7.57 -2.64 4.91
CA ALA A 111 8.89 -2.03 4.90
C ALA A 111 8.94 -0.74 5.75
N ALA A 112 7.92 0.13 5.64
CA ALA A 112 7.84 1.36 6.43
C ALA A 112 7.69 1.08 7.94
N LEU A 113 6.86 0.09 8.29
CA LEU A 113 6.70 -0.30 9.68
C LEU A 113 8.00 -0.91 10.24
N ALA A 114 8.68 -1.78 9.48
CA ALA A 114 9.96 -2.35 9.88
C ALA A 114 11.07 -1.30 10.04
N ALA A 115 11.05 -0.22 9.24
CA ALA A 115 11.98 0.89 9.40
C ALA A 115 11.66 1.78 10.62
N THR A 116 10.44 1.74 11.13
CA THR A 116 9.99 2.55 12.28
C THR A 116 10.20 1.84 13.61
N LEU A 117 10.10 0.49 13.62
CA LEU A 117 10.24 -0.33 14.82
C LEU A 117 11.67 -0.85 14.98
N ASP A 118 12.17 -0.88 16.21
CA ASP A 118 13.54 -1.36 16.48
C ASP A 118 13.74 -2.83 16.09
N ARG A 119 12.72 -3.66 16.35
CA ARG A 119 12.71 -5.10 16.01
C ARG A 119 11.29 -5.54 15.64
N VAL A 120 11.19 -6.32 14.58
CA VAL A 120 9.92 -6.84 14.07
C VAL A 120 10.12 -8.23 13.44
N GLU A 121 9.16 -9.13 13.64
CA GLU A 121 9.03 -10.37 12.86
C GLU A 121 8.02 -10.09 11.74
N LEU A 122 8.51 -9.68 10.55
CA LEU A 122 7.66 -9.25 9.44
C LEU A 122 7.37 -10.39 8.45
N HIS A 123 6.10 -10.59 8.15
CA HIS A 123 5.60 -11.46 7.10
C HIS A 123 4.67 -10.68 6.17
N ALA A 124 4.88 -10.76 4.87
CA ALA A 124 4.03 -10.11 3.88
C ALA A 124 3.50 -11.13 2.87
N ALA A 125 2.29 -10.93 2.37
CA ALA A 125 1.69 -11.82 1.37
C ALA A 125 0.91 -11.05 0.32
N ASP A 126 1.03 -11.51 -0.94
CA ASP A 126 0.23 -11.01 -2.05
C ASP A 126 -0.08 -12.14 -3.04
N VAL A 127 -1.20 -12.03 -3.73
CA VAL A 127 -1.62 -13.00 -4.74
C VAL A 127 -0.96 -12.76 -6.10
N GLU A 128 -0.52 -11.51 -6.37
CA GLU A 128 0.08 -11.12 -7.63
C GLU A 128 1.60 -11.39 -7.66
N PRO A 129 2.09 -12.24 -8.56
CA PRO A 129 3.53 -12.53 -8.62
C PRO A 129 4.42 -11.31 -8.86
N ALA A 130 3.93 -10.29 -9.58
CA ALA A 130 4.65 -9.04 -9.80
C ALA A 130 4.80 -8.25 -8.50
N ALA A 131 3.74 -8.15 -7.71
CA ALA A 131 3.73 -7.53 -6.38
C ALA A 131 4.70 -8.24 -5.44
N VAL A 132 4.66 -9.58 -5.38
CA VAL A 132 5.56 -10.39 -4.56
C VAL A 132 7.03 -10.16 -4.91
N ARG A 133 7.39 -10.12 -6.22
CA ARG A 133 8.77 -9.81 -6.63
C ARG A 133 9.20 -8.42 -6.20
N CYS A 134 8.30 -7.44 -6.34
CA CYS A 134 8.53 -6.06 -5.93
C CYS A 134 8.70 -5.97 -4.40
N ALA A 135 7.78 -6.56 -3.65
CA ALA A 135 7.81 -6.59 -2.18
C ALA A 135 9.08 -7.24 -1.62
N ARG A 136 9.57 -8.33 -2.23
CA ARG A 136 10.83 -8.96 -1.82
C ARG A 136 12.04 -8.04 -1.87
N ARG A 137 12.08 -7.12 -2.84
CA ARG A 137 13.16 -6.10 -2.92
C ARG A 137 13.02 -5.04 -1.82
N ASN A 138 11.81 -4.59 -1.55
CA ASN A 138 11.56 -3.53 -0.58
C ASN A 138 11.63 -4.00 0.88
N VAL A 139 11.14 -5.20 1.14
CA VAL A 139 11.20 -5.83 2.47
C VAL A 139 12.62 -6.33 2.78
N GLY A 140 13.34 -6.87 1.79
CA GLY A 140 14.72 -7.35 1.94
C GLY A 140 14.86 -8.32 3.11
N ASP A 141 15.89 -8.09 3.93
CA ASP A 141 16.20 -8.91 5.10
C ASP A 141 15.32 -8.61 6.33
N ALA A 142 14.48 -7.55 6.26
CA ALA A 142 13.60 -7.18 7.36
C ALA A 142 12.42 -8.16 7.55
N GLY A 143 12.12 -9.01 6.55
CA GLY A 143 10.96 -9.91 6.63
C GLY A 143 10.92 -10.98 5.56
N ARG A 144 9.78 -11.67 5.48
CA ARG A 144 9.53 -12.74 4.51
C ARG A 144 8.30 -12.42 3.68
N VAL A 145 8.40 -12.64 2.36
CA VAL A 145 7.31 -12.37 1.42
C VAL A 145 6.86 -13.67 0.75
N TYR A 146 5.57 -13.93 0.82
CA TYR A 146 4.90 -15.12 0.34
C TYR A 146 3.98 -14.81 -0.83
N GLU A 147 3.90 -15.74 -1.79
CA GLU A 147 2.96 -15.67 -2.90
C GLU A 147 1.75 -16.55 -2.60
N GLY A 148 0.56 -15.95 -2.62
CA GLY A 148 -0.70 -16.67 -2.44
C GLY A 148 -1.83 -15.80 -1.91
N ASP A 149 -3.00 -16.41 -1.78
CA ASP A 149 -4.23 -15.72 -1.45
C ASP A 149 -4.38 -15.53 0.07
N LEU A 150 -4.33 -14.27 0.50
CA LEU A 150 -4.48 -13.83 1.89
C LEU A 150 -3.60 -14.65 2.86
N PHE A 151 -4.22 -15.38 3.77
CA PHE A 151 -3.52 -16.15 4.81
C PHE A 151 -2.99 -17.50 4.33
N ALA A 152 -3.42 -17.97 3.16
CA ALA A 152 -3.11 -19.33 2.70
C ALA A 152 -1.60 -19.65 2.63
N PRO A 153 -0.71 -18.75 2.16
CA PRO A 153 0.71 -19.04 2.05
C PRO A 153 1.48 -18.85 3.37
N LEU A 154 0.86 -18.29 4.41
CA LEU A 154 1.53 -17.96 5.66
C LEU A 154 1.83 -19.22 6.50
N PRO A 155 2.98 -19.27 7.21
CA PRO A 155 3.28 -20.35 8.14
C PRO A 155 2.22 -20.49 9.23
N GLY A 156 1.76 -21.72 9.47
CA GLY A 156 0.76 -22.01 10.51
C GLY A 156 1.24 -21.67 11.94
N SER A 157 2.54 -21.54 12.14
CA SER A 157 3.16 -21.12 13.41
C SER A 157 2.86 -19.66 13.80
N LEU A 158 2.35 -18.85 12.87
CA LEU A 158 1.94 -17.46 13.14
C LEU A 158 0.54 -17.38 13.76
N ARG A 159 -0.25 -18.45 13.71
CA ARG A 159 -1.61 -18.44 14.27
C ARG A 159 -1.61 -18.13 15.76
N GLY A 160 -2.41 -17.14 16.13
CA GLY A 160 -2.55 -16.67 17.50
C GLY A 160 -1.37 -15.84 18.02
N ARG A 161 -0.40 -15.48 17.15
CA ARG A 161 0.80 -14.72 17.50
C ARG A 161 0.87 -13.34 16.88
N VAL A 162 0.08 -13.06 15.85
CA VAL A 162 0.13 -11.80 15.10
C VAL A 162 -0.35 -10.64 15.97
N GLU A 163 0.52 -9.70 16.27
CA GLU A 163 0.17 -8.50 17.04
C GLU A 163 -0.40 -7.41 16.15
N ILE A 164 0.21 -7.23 14.97
CA ILE A 164 -0.23 -6.24 13.98
C ILE A 164 -0.50 -6.94 12.64
N LEU A 165 -1.74 -6.90 12.22
CA LEU A 165 -2.19 -7.37 10.91
C LEU A 165 -2.58 -6.17 10.06
N LEU A 166 -1.75 -5.83 9.07
CA LEU A 166 -2.03 -4.80 8.08
C LEU A 166 -2.78 -5.42 6.91
N ALA A 167 -3.80 -4.75 6.40
CA ALA A 167 -4.53 -5.22 5.22
C ALA A 167 -5.06 -4.03 4.41
N ASN A 168 -4.23 -3.49 3.51
CA ASN A 168 -4.72 -2.51 2.53
C ASN A 168 -5.38 -3.26 1.37
N VAL A 169 -6.57 -3.82 1.64
CA VAL A 169 -7.32 -4.63 0.68
C VAL A 169 -7.95 -3.78 -0.41
N PRO A 170 -8.21 -4.33 -1.61
CA PRO A 170 -9.00 -3.66 -2.63
C PRO A 170 -10.39 -3.34 -2.07
N TYR A 171 -10.80 -2.07 -2.18
CA TYR A 171 -12.06 -1.58 -1.59
C TYR A 171 -12.92 -0.76 -2.56
N VAL A 172 -12.53 -0.65 -3.82
CA VAL A 172 -13.37 0.03 -4.83
C VAL A 172 -14.51 -0.89 -5.24
N PRO A 173 -15.78 -0.45 -5.19
CA PRO A 173 -16.88 -1.21 -5.74
C PRO A 173 -16.64 -1.53 -7.22
N THR A 174 -17.01 -2.73 -7.65
CA THR A 174 -16.74 -3.20 -9.03
C THR A 174 -17.24 -2.22 -10.10
N GLU A 175 -18.42 -1.60 -9.90
CA GLU A 175 -18.99 -0.61 -10.82
C GLU A 175 -18.27 0.72 -10.84
N ASP A 176 -17.57 1.07 -9.74
CA ASP A 176 -16.83 2.33 -9.60
C ASP A 176 -15.40 2.22 -10.15
N VAL A 177 -14.89 1.03 -10.45
CA VAL A 177 -13.53 0.85 -11.00
C VAL A 177 -13.34 1.62 -12.30
N GLU A 178 -14.37 1.67 -13.16
CA GLU A 178 -14.34 2.43 -14.42
C GLU A 178 -14.34 3.96 -14.22
N LEU A 179 -14.67 4.44 -13.03
CA LEU A 179 -14.65 5.87 -12.66
C LEU A 179 -13.30 6.32 -12.10
N LEU A 180 -12.39 5.39 -11.83
CA LEU A 180 -11.04 5.72 -11.35
C LEU A 180 -10.26 6.52 -12.40
N PRO A 181 -9.29 7.33 -11.96
CA PRO A 181 -8.36 7.99 -12.85
C PRO A 181 -7.72 7.00 -13.84
N PRO A 182 -7.49 7.39 -15.10
CA PRO A 182 -6.92 6.52 -16.13
C PRO A 182 -5.59 5.85 -15.67
N GLU A 183 -4.75 6.56 -14.94
CA GLU A 183 -3.48 6.04 -14.42
C GLU A 183 -3.68 4.78 -13.56
N ALA A 184 -4.63 4.80 -12.64
CA ALA A 184 -4.94 3.64 -11.80
C ALA A 184 -5.66 2.55 -12.62
N ARG A 185 -6.72 2.92 -13.35
CA ARG A 185 -7.58 1.98 -14.06
C ARG A 185 -6.85 1.18 -15.15
N ILE A 186 -5.89 1.80 -15.85
CA ILE A 186 -5.18 1.21 -17.00
C ILE A 186 -3.90 0.50 -16.57
N HIS A 187 -3.18 1.05 -15.58
CA HIS A 187 -1.81 0.64 -15.28
C HIS A 187 -1.65 -0.10 -13.96
N GLU A 188 -2.65 -0.07 -13.06
CA GLU A 188 -2.64 -0.86 -11.85
C GLU A 188 -3.47 -2.15 -12.02
N PRO A 189 -3.10 -3.27 -11.36
CA PRO A 189 -3.81 -4.53 -11.54
C PRO A 189 -5.22 -4.43 -10.93
N ARG A 190 -6.21 -4.88 -11.69
CA ARG A 190 -7.61 -4.84 -11.25
C ARG A 190 -7.84 -5.51 -9.90
N VAL A 191 -7.11 -6.61 -9.63
CA VAL A 191 -7.20 -7.35 -8.35
C VAL A 191 -6.79 -6.48 -7.14
N ALA A 192 -5.98 -5.44 -7.34
CA ALA A 192 -5.60 -4.50 -6.28
C ALA A 192 -6.62 -3.37 -6.08
N LEU A 193 -7.60 -3.22 -6.98
CA LEU A 193 -8.59 -2.14 -6.97
C LEU A 193 -9.99 -2.64 -6.63
N ASP A 194 -10.44 -3.72 -7.30
CA ASP A 194 -11.81 -4.23 -7.27
C ASP A 194 -12.09 -5.01 -5.97
N GLY A 195 -12.81 -4.37 -5.07
CA GLY A 195 -13.24 -4.94 -3.78
C GLY A 195 -14.56 -5.71 -3.84
N GLY A 196 -15.08 -6.00 -5.05
CA GLY A 196 -16.36 -6.67 -5.22
C GLY A 196 -17.55 -5.71 -5.27
N ARG A 197 -18.75 -6.24 -5.22
CA ARG A 197 -20.00 -5.50 -5.47
C ARG A 197 -20.13 -4.21 -4.65
N ASP A 198 -19.79 -4.24 -3.37
CA ASP A 198 -19.86 -3.09 -2.46
C ASP A 198 -18.49 -2.65 -1.94
N GLY A 199 -17.42 -3.20 -2.52
CA GLY A 199 -16.03 -2.90 -2.14
C GLY A 199 -15.57 -3.58 -0.86
N LEU A 200 -16.32 -4.52 -0.28
CA LEU A 200 -15.99 -5.14 1.01
C LEU A 200 -15.76 -6.65 0.95
N ASP A 201 -15.74 -7.26 -0.25
CA ASP A 201 -15.64 -8.71 -0.36
C ASP A 201 -14.32 -9.25 0.18
N VAL A 202 -13.20 -8.59 -0.11
CA VAL A 202 -11.89 -9.00 0.41
C VAL A 202 -11.79 -8.74 1.91
N LEU A 203 -12.30 -7.59 2.40
CA LEU A 203 -12.37 -7.31 3.83
C LEU A 203 -13.13 -8.40 4.60
N ARG A 204 -14.28 -8.87 4.09
CA ARG A 204 -15.03 -9.96 4.70
C ARG A 204 -14.22 -11.25 4.84
N ARG A 205 -13.43 -11.57 3.81
CA ARG A 205 -12.53 -12.74 3.84
C ARG A 205 -11.42 -12.58 4.88
N VAL A 206 -10.80 -11.40 4.93
CA VAL A 206 -9.76 -11.10 5.92
C VAL A 206 -10.32 -11.19 7.34
N THR A 207 -11.44 -10.54 7.62
CA THR A 207 -12.04 -10.49 8.97
C THR A 207 -12.55 -11.84 9.44
N ALA A 208 -13.01 -12.71 8.54
CA ALA A 208 -13.46 -14.06 8.89
C ALA A 208 -12.33 -14.95 9.46
N GLU A 209 -11.09 -14.71 9.04
CA GLU A 209 -9.93 -15.49 9.47
C GLU A 209 -9.05 -14.77 10.50
N ALA A 210 -9.02 -13.44 10.50
CA ALA A 210 -8.17 -12.62 11.36
C ALA A 210 -8.17 -13.05 12.86
N PRO A 211 -9.32 -13.40 13.48
CA PRO A 211 -9.33 -13.84 14.89
C PRO A 211 -8.47 -15.06 15.19
N ARG A 212 -8.21 -15.92 14.19
CA ARG A 212 -7.37 -17.12 14.35
C ARG A 212 -5.88 -16.81 14.27
N TRP A 213 -5.52 -15.69 13.64
CA TRP A 213 -4.13 -15.30 13.43
C TRP A 213 -3.65 -14.28 14.45
N LEU A 214 -4.52 -13.34 14.83
CA LEU A 214 -4.19 -12.32 15.83
C LEU A 214 -3.89 -12.95 17.19
N ALA A 215 -2.91 -12.41 17.90
CA ALA A 215 -2.73 -12.64 19.32
C ALA A 215 -3.91 -12.05 20.12
N PRO A 216 -4.19 -12.51 21.35
CA PRO A 216 -5.05 -11.77 22.26
C PRO A 216 -4.57 -10.34 22.40
N GLY A 217 -5.45 -9.35 22.31
CA GLY A 217 -5.09 -7.94 22.27
C GLY A 217 -4.48 -7.45 20.95
N GLY A 218 -4.17 -8.34 20.00
CA GLY A 218 -3.63 -7.96 18.69
C GLY A 218 -4.62 -7.22 17.79
N HIS A 219 -4.10 -6.51 16.79
CA HIS A 219 -4.85 -5.54 16.00
C HIS A 219 -4.83 -5.84 14.51
N LEU A 220 -5.98 -5.82 13.86
CA LEU A 220 -6.13 -5.69 12.40
C LEU A 220 -6.33 -4.21 12.06
N LEU A 221 -5.57 -3.69 11.09
CA LEU A 221 -5.72 -2.33 10.58
C LEU A 221 -6.03 -2.38 9.08
N VAL A 222 -7.12 -1.71 8.69
CA VAL A 222 -7.61 -1.69 7.30
C VAL A 222 -7.86 -0.26 6.87
N GLU A 223 -7.32 0.15 5.71
CA GLU A 223 -7.70 1.39 5.06
C GLU A 223 -9.08 1.23 4.40
N THR A 224 -9.92 2.25 4.49
CA THR A 224 -11.22 2.29 3.82
C THR A 224 -11.57 3.71 3.39
N SER A 225 -12.58 3.87 2.56
CA SER A 225 -13.13 5.21 2.30
C SER A 225 -14.05 5.65 3.43
N GLU A 226 -14.17 6.95 3.65
CA GLU A 226 -15.10 7.52 4.63
C GLU A 226 -16.54 7.01 4.43
N ARG A 227 -16.97 6.88 3.16
CA ARG A 227 -18.31 6.37 2.79
C ARG A 227 -18.54 4.92 3.21
N GLN A 228 -17.49 4.12 3.26
CA GLN A 228 -17.56 2.69 3.60
C GLN A 228 -17.27 2.43 5.08
N ALA A 229 -16.76 3.42 5.83
CA ALA A 229 -16.27 3.24 7.21
C ALA A 229 -17.28 2.52 8.12
N ALA A 230 -18.54 2.97 8.14
CA ALA A 230 -19.56 2.34 8.97
C ALA A 230 -19.84 0.87 8.61
N ARG A 231 -19.84 0.54 7.30
CA ARG A 231 -20.03 -0.85 6.84
C ARG A 231 -18.81 -1.72 7.11
N ALA A 232 -17.61 -1.14 6.98
CA ALA A 232 -16.37 -1.83 7.32
C ALA A 232 -16.31 -2.14 8.81
N GLU A 233 -16.68 -1.17 9.67
CA GLU A 233 -16.80 -1.34 11.12
C GLU A 233 -17.79 -2.45 11.49
N GLU A 234 -18.98 -2.46 10.89
CA GLU A 234 -19.98 -3.51 11.09
C GLU A 234 -19.45 -4.88 10.64
N THR A 235 -18.76 -4.95 9.49
CA THR A 235 -18.17 -6.18 8.97
C THR A 235 -17.14 -6.75 9.94
N VAL A 236 -16.29 -5.90 10.49
CA VAL A 236 -15.30 -6.24 11.50
C VAL A 236 -15.97 -6.75 12.79
N ALA A 237 -16.97 -6.02 13.30
CA ALA A 237 -17.67 -6.38 14.54
C ALA A 237 -18.31 -7.78 14.45
N ARG A 238 -18.86 -8.14 13.29
CA ARG A 238 -19.46 -9.47 13.05
C ARG A 238 -18.45 -10.63 13.14
N SER A 239 -17.16 -10.36 13.00
CA SER A 239 -16.09 -11.36 13.14
C SER A 239 -15.65 -11.59 14.60
N GLY A 240 -16.25 -10.86 15.56
CA GLY A 240 -15.90 -10.94 16.98
C GLY A 240 -14.70 -10.09 17.38
N LEU A 241 -14.20 -9.24 16.47
CA LEU A 241 -13.22 -8.20 16.77
C LEU A 241 -13.92 -6.94 17.27
N ILE A 242 -13.22 -6.14 18.06
CA ILE A 242 -13.70 -4.86 18.57
C ILE A 242 -13.19 -3.75 17.65
N PRO A 243 -14.05 -3.15 16.80
CA PRO A 243 -13.63 -2.13 15.85
C PRO A 243 -13.61 -0.73 16.50
N ARG A 244 -12.76 0.13 15.95
CA ARG A 244 -12.83 1.59 16.08
C ARG A 244 -12.39 2.24 14.78
N VAL A 245 -13.03 3.31 14.38
CA VAL A 245 -12.67 4.11 13.21
C VAL A 245 -11.80 5.28 13.65
N VAL A 246 -10.72 5.52 12.93
CA VAL A 246 -9.84 6.68 13.12
C VAL A 246 -9.63 7.38 11.77
N THR A 247 -9.54 8.71 11.79
CA THR A 247 -9.39 9.54 10.58
C THR A 247 -8.21 10.48 10.72
N SER A 248 -7.69 10.90 9.57
CA SER A 248 -6.70 11.96 9.47
C SER A 248 -7.16 12.97 8.42
N ASP A 249 -7.45 14.20 8.85
CA ASP A 249 -7.82 15.29 7.95
C ASP A 249 -6.61 15.70 7.07
N GLU A 250 -5.39 15.67 7.64
CA GLU A 250 -4.15 16.01 6.93
C GLU A 250 -3.90 15.08 5.74
N LEU A 251 -4.14 13.78 5.92
CA LEU A 251 -3.87 12.76 4.90
C LEU A 251 -5.12 12.31 4.15
N TYR A 252 -6.29 12.84 4.51
CA TYR A 252 -7.58 12.39 3.95
C TYR A 252 -7.75 10.88 4.04
N ALA A 253 -7.38 10.31 5.19
CA ALA A 253 -7.33 8.88 5.42
C ALA A 253 -8.33 8.44 6.48
N THR A 254 -8.92 7.27 6.25
CA THR A 254 -9.81 6.59 7.20
C THR A 254 -9.31 5.16 7.40
N VAL A 255 -9.10 4.76 8.65
CA VAL A 255 -8.63 3.44 9.04
C VAL A 255 -9.59 2.83 10.05
N VAL A 256 -9.97 1.58 9.82
CA VAL A 256 -10.64 0.75 10.82
C VAL A 256 -9.58 -0.06 11.55
N ILE A 257 -9.50 0.11 12.86
CA ILE A 257 -8.66 -0.68 13.76
C ILE A 257 -9.55 -1.65 14.50
N ALA A 258 -9.23 -2.93 14.42
CA ALA A 258 -10.02 -4.01 14.98
C ALA A 258 -9.18 -4.81 15.97
N THR A 259 -9.55 -4.81 17.24
CA THR A 259 -8.79 -5.49 18.29
C THR A 259 -9.39 -6.86 18.60
N ARG A 260 -8.56 -7.90 18.67
CA ARG A 260 -8.97 -9.19 19.21
C ARG A 260 -9.17 -9.09 20.72
N PRO A 261 -10.35 -9.44 21.27
CA PRO A 261 -10.54 -9.45 22.72
C PRO A 261 -9.52 -10.30 23.46
N GLU A 262 -9.11 -9.85 24.64
CA GLU A 262 -8.39 -10.69 25.59
C GLU A 262 -9.27 -11.86 26.03
N PRO A 263 -8.72 -13.05 26.31
CA PRO A 263 -9.48 -14.11 26.94
C PRO A 263 -10.06 -13.59 28.25
N SER A 264 -11.37 -13.74 28.44
CA SER A 264 -11.99 -13.40 29.73
C SER A 264 -11.27 -14.22 30.80
N GLY A 265 -10.54 -13.54 31.69
CA GLY A 265 -9.88 -14.19 32.83
C GLY A 265 -10.93 -14.92 33.65
N ASN A 266 -10.76 -16.22 33.80
CA ASN A 266 -11.57 -17.05 34.68
C ASN A 266 -11.06 -16.87 36.13
#